data_db8b0cc816e20c8a3dc7186a535ad5f7
#
_entry.id   db8b0cc816e20c8a3dc7186a535ad5f7
#
_cell.length_a   1.000
_cell.length_b   1.000
_cell.length_c   1.000
_cell.angle_alpha   90.00
_cell.angle_beta   90.00
_cell.angle_gamma   90.00
#
_symmetry.space_group_name_H-M   'P 1'
#
loop_
_entity.id
_entity.type
_entity.pdbx_description
1 polymer ?
#
loop_
_entity_poly.entity_id
_entity_poly.type
_entity_poly.pdbx_seq_one_letter_code
_entity_poly.pdbx_strand_id
1 'polypeptide(L)'
;MDIDLDPIEQFDAPIYHRYHATSSRAITPFLHAMKRGELLGHLSTATGKVLFPPLGACPESGEATHIPVILSDTGTVIGFTTVHLPIPGSKLVPPFTVANILLDGADQACSHLISECDIDAVAIGMRVVAVWRPAEVWNNSLENIEYFKPTGESLVDIDILQQQCLAKAEQRKEAAKGGQDA
;
A
#
# COMPACT_ATOMS: atom_id res chain seq x y z
N MET A 1 38.62 34.34 14.10
CA MET A 1 38.29 34.38 12.66
C MET A 1 36.86 33.95 12.58
N ASP A 2 35.95 34.92 12.65
CA ASP A 2 34.52 34.62 12.52
C ASP A 2 34.27 34.21 11.05
N ILE A 3 33.79 32.98 10.86
CA ILE A 3 33.30 32.52 9.57
C ILE A 3 31.92 33.09 9.41
N ASP A 4 31.76 34.01 8.47
CA ASP A 4 30.44 34.49 8.07
C ASP A 4 29.64 33.28 7.51
N LEU A 5 28.64 32.85 8.27
CA LEU A 5 27.79 31.68 7.92
C LEU A 5 26.54 32.08 7.16
N ASP A 6 26.34 33.38 6.90
CA ASP A 6 25.20 33.81 6.10
C ASP A 6 25.39 33.43 4.62
N PRO A 7 24.36 32.88 3.97
CA PRO A 7 24.44 32.58 2.55
C PRO A 7 24.62 33.86 1.73
N ILE A 8 25.57 33.85 0.80
CA ILE A 8 25.92 35.00 -0.03
C ILE A 8 24.74 35.41 -0.91
N GLU A 9 24.01 34.45 -1.45
CA GLU A 9 22.83 34.66 -2.30
C GLU A 9 21.86 33.49 -2.19
N GLN A 10 20.56 33.77 -2.36
CA GLN A 10 19.48 32.77 -2.49
C GLN A 10 18.79 32.98 -3.82
N PHE A 11 18.48 31.89 -4.52
CA PHE A 11 17.75 31.92 -5.76
C PHE A 11 16.81 30.71 -5.86
N ASP A 12 15.69 30.88 -6.56
CA ASP A 12 14.77 29.80 -6.86
C ASP A 12 15.34 28.91 -7.98
N ALA A 13 15.51 27.63 -7.70
CA ALA A 13 15.97 26.63 -8.66
C ALA A 13 14.91 25.53 -8.85
N PRO A 14 13.83 25.81 -9.60
CA PRO A 14 12.80 24.79 -9.86
C PRO A 14 13.36 23.67 -10.72
N ILE A 15 13.18 22.42 -10.27
CA ILE A 15 13.63 21.22 -10.98
C ILE A 15 12.40 20.41 -11.38
N TYR A 16 12.23 20.12 -12.67
CA TYR A 16 11.19 19.27 -13.21
C TYR A 16 11.79 18.03 -13.84
N HIS A 17 11.39 16.85 -13.35
CA HIS A 17 11.78 15.57 -13.94
C HIS A 17 10.60 14.95 -14.69
N ARG A 18 10.77 14.65 -15.95
CA ARG A 18 9.80 13.90 -16.76
C ARG A 18 10.52 12.75 -17.46
N TYR A 19 10.13 11.53 -17.18
CA TYR A 19 10.69 10.34 -17.79
C TYR A 19 9.62 9.27 -18.03
N HIS A 20 9.92 8.37 -18.96
CA HIS A 20 9.09 7.19 -19.21
C HIS A 20 9.72 6.00 -18.47
N ALA A 21 8.96 5.38 -17.56
CA ALA A 21 9.37 4.17 -16.88
C ALA A 21 8.69 2.96 -17.51
N THR A 22 9.46 1.88 -17.71
CA THR A 22 8.93 0.59 -18.14
C THR A 22 8.81 -0.31 -16.91
N SER A 23 7.63 -0.90 -16.72
CA SER A 23 7.41 -1.84 -15.60
C SER A 23 8.23 -3.12 -15.80
N SER A 24 8.67 -3.72 -14.70
CA SER A 24 9.31 -5.03 -14.70
C SER A 24 8.31 -6.14 -15.05
N ARG A 25 8.82 -7.31 -15.44
CA ARG A 25 7.98 -8.51 -15.68
C ARG A 25 7.20 -8.91 -14.43
N ALA A 26 7.74 -8.67 -13.24
CA ALA A 26 7.09 -8.99 -11.99
C ALA A 26 5.90 -8.04 -11.68
N ILE A 27 6.02 -6.76 -12.04
CA ILE A 27 5.01 -5.74 -11.72
C ILE A 27 3.92 -5.65 -12.81
N THR A 28 4.24 -6.01 -14.05
CA THR A 28 3.29 -5.93 -15.18
C THR A 28 1.95 -6.64 -14.92
N PRO A 29 1.89 -7.87 -14.35
CA PRO A 29 0.61 -8.52 -14.02
C PRO A 29 -0.24 -7.73 -13.03
N PHE A 30 0.38 -7.10 -12.03
CA PHE A 30 -0.31 -6.22 -11.08
C PHE A 30 -0.94 -5.01 -11.80
N LEU A 31 -0.19 -4.34 -12.68
CA LEU A 31 -0.72 -3.20 -13.42
C LEU A 31 -1.88 -3.60 -14.34
N HIS A 32 -1.85 -4.80 -14.93
CA HIS A 32 -2.96 -5.34 -15.70
C HIS A 32 -4.16 -5.70 -14.82
N ALA A 33 -3.94 -6.21 -13.61
CA ALA A 33 -4.99 -6.50 -12.64
C ALA A 33 -5.71 -5.21 -12.23
N MET A 34 -4.97 -4.12 -11.99
CA MET A 34 -5.57 -2.81 -11.67
C MET A 34 -6.55 -2.34 -12.73
N LYS A 35 -6.29 -2.57 -14.02
CA LYS A 35 -7.25 -2.24 -15.11
C LYS A 35 -8.56 -3.04 -15.04
N ARG A 36 -8.58 -4.15 -14.32
CA ARG A 36 -9.76 -4.99 -14.12
C ARG A 36 -10.41 -4.81 -12.75
N GLY A 37 -9.89 -3.87 -11.93
CA GLY A 37 -10.37 -3.66 -10.57
C GLY A 37 -9.98 -4.78 -9.60
N GLU A 38 -8.85 -5.44 -9.86
CA GLU A 38 -8.34 -6.55 -9.05
C GLU A 38 -7.09 -6.10 -8.28
N LEU A 39 -7.01 -6.41 -7.00
CA LEU A 39 -5.84 -6.18 -6.15
C LEU A 39 -4.98 -7.45 -6.15
N LEU A 40 -3.90 -7.44 -6.91
CA LEU A 40 -3.03 -8.59 -7.08
C LEU A 40 -1.75 -8.42 -6.26
N GLY A 41 -1.54 -9.29 -5.28
CA GLY A 41 -0.29 -9.45 -4.54
C GLY A 41 0.54 -10.61 -5.08
N HIS A 42 1.76 -10.78 -4.55
CA HIS A 42 2.62 -11.93 -4.83
C HIS A 42 2.98 -12.68 -3.54
N LEU A 43 2.81 -13.99 -3.58
CA LEU A 43 3.26 -14.87 -2.50
C LEU A 43 4.78 -15.10 -2.57
N SER A 44 5.46 -14.93 -1.45
CA SER A 44 6.82 -15.40 -1.22
C SER A 44 6.78 -16.83 -0.67
N THR A 45 7.30 -17.81 -1.40
CA THR A 45 7.36 -19.20 -0.94
C THR A 45 8.34 -19.39 0.21
N ALA A 46 9.38 -18.57 0.27
CA ALA A 46 10.38 -18.61 1.33
C ALA A 46 9.84 -18.17 2.70
N THR A 47 8.96 -17.16 2.73
CA THR A 47 8.43 -16.58 3.97
C THR A 47 6.95 -16.87 4.19
N GLY A 48 6.22 -17.33 3.16
CA GLY A 48 4.77 -17.48 3.17
C GLY A 48 4.00 -16.16 3.15
N LYS A 49 4.69 -15.01 3.07
CA LYS A 49 4.06 -13.69 3.07
C LYS A 49 3.54 -13.30 1.69
N VAL A 50 2.41 -12.61 1.67
CA VAL A 50 1.82 -12.01 0.47
C VAL A 50 2.15 -10.54 0.45
N LEU A 51 2.89 -10.12 -0.56
CA LEU A 51 3.37 -8.74 -0.74
C LEU A 51 2.41 -7.96 -1.64
N PHE A 52 1.96 -6.80 -1.18
CA PHE A 52 1.11 -5.89 -1.95
C PHE A 52 1.51 -4.42 -1.70
N PRO A 53 1.76 -3.61 -2.74
CA PRO A 53 1.95 -4.01 -4.14
C PRO A 53 3.11 -5.00 -4.34
N PRO A 54 3.12 -5.81 -5.43
CA PRO A 54 4.22 -6.73 -5.68
C PRO A 54 5.56 -6.02 -5.85
N LEU A 55 6.62 -6.54 -5.23
CA LEU A 55 7.98 -5.97 -5.33
C LEU A 55 8.87 -6.70 -6.34
N GLY A 56 8.46 -7.91 -6.76
CA GLY A 56 9.25 -8.78 -7.64
C GLY A 56 10.28 -9.65 -6.92
N ALA A 57 10.67 -9.27 -5.71
CA ALA A 57 11.47 -10.08 -4.80
C ALA A 57 10.99 -9.89 -3.36
N CYS A 58 11.18 -10.90 -2.54
CA CYS A 58 10.87 -10.83 -1.12
C CYS A 58 11.96 -10.00 -0.40
N PRO A 59 11.60 -8.93 0.34
CA PRO A 59 12.61 -8.11 1.02
C PRO A 59 13.32 -8.82 2.17
N GLU A 60 12.76 -9.91 2.70
CA GLU A 60 13.35 -10.67 3.79
C GLU A 60 14.29 -11.79 3.30
N SER A 61 13.92 -12.50 2.22
CA SER A 61 14.71 -13.62 1.71
C SER A 61 15.53 -13.31 0.46
N GLY A 62 15.21 -12.23 -0.25
CA GLY A 62 15.81 -11.89 -1.53
C GLY A 62 15.32 -12.75 -2.71
N GLU A 63 14.49 -13.76 -2.46
CA GLU A 63 13.97 -14.64 -3.52
C GLU A 63 12.92 -13.95 -4.39
N ALA A 64 12.86 -14.32 -5.66
CA ALA A 64 11.88 -13.81 -6.61
C ALA A 64 10.46 -14.20 -6.20
N THR A 65 9.54 -13.25 -6.27
CA THR A 65 8.11 -13.46 -6.00
C THR A 65 7.30 -13.29 -7.27
N HIS A 66 6.59 -14.35 -7.68
CA HIS A 66 5.83 -14.36 -8.93
C HIS A 66 4.50 -15.14 -8.85
N ILE A 67 4.19 -15.74 -7.70
CA ILE A 67 2.92 -16.46 -7.51
C ILE A 67 1.83 -15.45 -7.20
N PRO A 68 0.84 -15.26 -8.09
CA PRO A 68 -0.19 -14.24 -7.91
C PRO A 68 -1.20 -14.66 -6.84
N VAL A 69 -1.64 -13.70 -6.04
CA VAL A 69 -2.71 -13.83 -5.06
C VAL A 69 -3.66 -12.65 -5.23
N ILE A 70 -4.94 -12.92 -5.48
CA ILE A 70 -5.97 -11.88 -5.51
C ILE A 70 -6.39 -11.58 -4.07
N LEU A 71 -6.38 -10.31 -3.74
CA LEU A 71 -6.70 -9.79 -2.41
C LEU A 71 -8.10 -9.18 -2.38
N SER A 72 -8.68 -9.11 -1.18
CA SER A 72 -9.90 -8.34 -0.94
C SER A 72 -9.60 -6.84 -1.02
N ASP A 73 -10.61 -6.05 -1.32
CA ASP A 73 -10.59 -4.60 -1.27
C ASP A 73 -10.91 -4.04 0.14
N THR A 74 -11.04 -4.92 1.13
CA THR A 74 -11.14 -4.59 2.55
C THR A 74 -9.79 -4.70 3.23
N GLY A 75 -9.62 -3.99 4.35
CA GLY A 75 -8.38 -4.03 5.13
C GLY A 75 -8.52 -3.38 6.49
N THR A 76 -7.41 -3.29 7.19
CA THR A 76 -7.30 -2.69 8.52
C THR A 76 -6.27 -1.58 8.52
N VAL A 77 -6.59 -0.44 9.11
CA VAL A 77 -5.65 0.67 9.36
C VAL A 77 -4.65 0.24 10.43
N ILE A 78 -3.37 0.19 10.08
CA ILE A 78 -2.28 -0.16 11.02
C ILE A 78 -1.42 1.03 11.41
N GLY A 79 -1.64 2.18 10.80
CA GLY A 79 -1.02 3.45 11.11
C GLY A 79 -1.60 4.53 10.19
N PHE A 80 -1.55 5.79 10.62
CA PHE A 80 -2.04 6.90 9.81
C PHE A 80 -1.34 8.21 10.18
N THR A 81 -1.49 9.19 9.29
CA THR A 81 -1.11 10.58 9.53
C THR A 81 -2.15 11.52 8.95
N THR A 82 -2.45 12.59 9.67
CA THR A 82 -3.31 13.66 9.18
C THR A 82 -2.47 14.85 8.76
N VAL A 83 -2.67 15.28 7.53
CA VAL A 83 -1.94 16.39 6.92
C VAL A 83 -2.76 17.65 7.04
N HIS A 84 -2.23 18.65 7.76
CA HIS A 84 -2.90 19.94 8.00
C HIS A 84 -2.35 21.08 7.14
N LEU A 85 -1.19 20.88 6.52
CA LEU A 85 -0.55 21.89 5.68
C LEU A 85 -0.71 21.56 4.20
N PRO A 86 -0.90 22.58 3.34
CA PRO A 86 -0.96 22.35 1.90
C PRO A 86 0.39 21.85 1.37
N ILE A 87 0.32 20.84 0.48
CA ILE A 87 1.50 20.31 -0.21
C ILE A 87 1.60 20.99 -1.57
N PRO A 88 2.71 21.71 -1.88
CA PRO A 88 2.87 22.36 -3.16
C PRO A 88 2.69 21.39 -4.34
N GLY A 89 1.85 21.75 -5.30
CA GLY A 89 1.53 20.93 -6.48
C GLY A 89 0.52 19.80 -6.24
N SER A 90 0.07 19.56 -4.99
CA SER A 90 -1.00 18.61 -4.69
C SER A 90 -2.39 19.21 -5.00
N LYS A 91 -3.31 18.33 -5.45
CA LYS A 91 -4.74 18.68 -5.56
C LYS A 91 -5.52 18.43 -4.29
N LEU A 92 -4.91 17.77 -3.30
CA LEU A 92 -5.54 17.47 -2.01
C LEU A 92 -5.60 18.74 -1.17
N VAL A 93 -6.79 19.01 -0.64
CA VAL A 93 -7.05 20.16 0.23
C VAL A 93 -6.97 19.69 1.69
N PRO A 94 -6.07 20.24 2.50
CA PRO A 94 -6.00 19.91 3.92
C PRO A 94 -7.25 20.41 4.69
N PRO A 95 -7.61 19.73 5.81
CA PRO A 95 -6.95 18.54 6.33
C PRO A 95 -7.39 17.25 5.61
N PHE A 96 -6.47 16.31 5.43
CA PHE A 96 -6.76 14.97 4.91
C PHE A 96 -5.90 13.91 5.61
N THR A 97 -6.39 12.67 5.66
CA THR A 97 -5.70 11.56 6.31
C THR A 97 -5.19 10.56 5.30
N VAL A 98 -3.91 10.17 5.44
CA VAL A 98 -3.29 9.04 4.74
C VAL A 98 -3.04 7.94 5.76
N ALA A 99 -3.50 6.73 5.47
CA ALA A 99 -3.31 5.57 6.32
C ALA A 99 -2.48 4.49 5.64
N ASN A 100 -1.74 3.74 6.46
CA ASN A 100 -1.16 2.46 6.08
C ASN A 100 -2.23 1.39 6.31
N ILE A 101 -2.69 0.79 5.23
CA ILE A 101 -3.78 -0.16 5.20
C ILE A 101 -3.22 -1.53 4.90
N LEU A 102 -3.42 -2.48 5.81
CA LEU A 102 -3.14 -3.89 5.61
C LEU A 102 -4.39 -4.53 5.01
N LEU A 103 -4.35 -4.85 3.72
CA LEU A 103 -5.44 -5.52 3.03
C LEU A 103 -5.62 -6.95 3.56
N ASP A 104 -6.86 -7.44 3.56
CA ASP A 104 -7.17 -8.79 3.98
C ASP A 104 -6.49 -9.80 3.06
N GLY A 105 -5.62 -10.62 3.63
CA GLY A 105 -4.80 -11.59 2.91
C GLY A 105 -3.40 -11.12 2.53
N ALA A 106 -3.09 -9.83 2.67
CA ALA A 106 -1.74 -9.29 2.53
C ALA A 106 -0.97 -9.35 3.85
N ASP A 107 0.36 -9.33 3.75
CA ASP A 107 1.29 -9.23 4.88
C ASP A 107 2.15 -7.96 4.80
N GLN A 108 1.86 -7.10 3.82
CA GLN A 108 2.45 -5.78 3.64
C GLN A 108 1.35 -4.75 3.47
N ALA A 109 1.45 -3.64 4.21
CA ALA A 109 0.52 -2.53 4.09
C ALA A 109 0.82 -1.65 2.88
N CYS A 110 -0.21 -1.05 2.31
CA CYS A 110 -0.11 0.03 1.34
C CYS A 110 -0.65 1.34 1.93
N SER A 111 -0.10 2.46 1.48
CA SER A 111 -0.56 3.79 1.91
C SER A 111 -1.64 4.30 0.98
N HIS A 112 -2.76 4.77 1.54
CA HIS A 112 -3.84 5.38 0.77
C HIS A 112 -4.64 6.40 1.60
N LEU A 113 -5.48 7.20 0.93
CA LEU A 113 -6.38 8.17 1.56
C LEU A 113 -7.49 7.45 2.33
N ILE A 114 -7.88 8.03 3.46
CA ILE A 114 -9.12 7.71 4.18
C ILE A 114 -10.08 8.89 3.98
N SER A 115 -11.35 8.59 3.72
CA SER A 115 -12.41 9.58 3.58
C SER A 115 -13.75 9.04 4.08
N GLU A 116 -14.82 9.83 3.94
CA GLU A 116 -16.18 9.53 4.43
C GLU A 116 -16.25 9.28 5.96
N CYS A 117 -15.33 9.87 6.72
CA CYS A 117 -15.39 9.90 8.17
C CYS A 117 -14.76 11.19 8.71
N ASP A 118 -15.04 11.48 9.97
CA ASP A 118 -14.34 12.56 10.66
C ASP A 118 -12.85 12.21 10.79
N ILE A 119 -12.00 13.20 10.60
CA ILE A 119 -10.55 13.06 10.72
C ILE A 119 -10.15 12.54 12.10
N ASP A 120 -10.81 13.07 13.14
CA ASP A 120 -10.55 12.69 14.52
C ASP A 120 -11.10 11.29 14.88
N ALA A 121 -11.94 10.71 14.02
CA ALA A 121 -12.46 9.35 14.18
C ALA A 121 -11.53 8.27 13.60
N VAL A 122 -10.52 8.65 12.81
CA VAL A 122 -9.58 7.67 12.26
C VAL A 122 -8.73 7.07 13.37
N ALA A 123 -8.69 5.74 13.45
CA ALA A 123 -7.98 5.02 14.50
C ALA A 123 -7.25 3.79 13.96
N ILE A 124 -6.18 3.40 14.64
CA ILE A 124 -5.51 2.12 14.41
C ILE A 124 -6.48 0.99 14.76
N GLY A 125 -6.53 -0.05 13.93
CA GLY A 125 -7.51 -1.13 14.03
C GLY A 125 -8.82 -0.87 13.27
N MET A 126 -9.03 0.33 12.71
CA MET A 126 -10.22 0.64 11.93
C MET A 126 -10.31 -0.25 10.70
N ARG A 127 -11.48 -0.89 10.52
CA ARG A 127 -11.78 -1.66 9.31
C ARG A 127 -12.24 -0.73 8.20
N VAL A 128 -11.67 -0.93 7.01
CA VAL A 128 -11.92 -0.07 5.86
C VAL A 128 -12.16 -0.88 4.59
N VAL A 129 -12.85 -0.27 3.64
CA VAL A 129 -13.11 -0.83 2.31
C VAL A 129 -12.75 0.21 1.23
N ALA A 130 -12.20 -0.24 0.13
CA ALA A 130 -11.86 0.62 -1.00
C ALA A 130 -13.10 1.19 -1.69
N VAL A 131 -13.06 2.46 -2.00
CA VAL A 131 -14.02 3.14 -2.88
C VAL A 131 -13.35 3.29 -4.24
N TRP A 132 -13.85 2.56 -5.22
CA TRP A 132 -13.32 2.56 -6.56
C TRP A 132 -13.91 3.70 -7.39
N ARG A 133 -13.08 4.29 -8.23
CA ARG A 133 -13.56 5.20 -9.28
C ARG A 133 -14.41 4.44 -10.30
N PRO A 134 -15.23 5.14 -11.10
CA PRO A 134 -15.97 4.50 -12.19
C PRO A 134 -15.04 3.71 -13.12
N ALA A 135 -15.47 2.51 -13.52
CA ALA A 135 -14.64 1.56 -14.29
C ALA A 135 -14.12 2.14 -15.63
N GLU A 136 -14.86 3.10 -16.19
CA GLU A 136 -14.53 3.77 -17.46
C GLU A 136 -13.24 4.59 -17.40
N VAL A 137 -12.81 4.99 -16.18
CA VAL A 137 -11.57 5.76 -15.97
C VAL A 137 -10.43 4.93 -15.42
N TRP A 138 -10.62 3.63 -15.23
CA TRP A 138 -9.57 2.76 -14.69
C TRP A 138 -8.36 2.69 -15.61
N ASN A 139 -7.21 2.73 -14.99
CA ASN A 139 -5.91 2.65 -15.64
C ASN A 139 -5.03 1.60 -14.92
N ASN A 140 -3.76 1.59 -15.22
CA ASN A 140 -2.77 0.69 -14.61
C ASN A 140 -2.13 1.29 -13.33
N SER A 141 -2.94 1.88 -12.46
CA SER A 141 -2.49 2.59 -11.25
C SER A 141 -3.40 2.30 -10.06
N LEU A 142 -2.87 2.40 -8.85
CA LEU A 142 -3.65 2.39 -7.60
C LEU A 142 -4.60 3.59 -7.49
N GLU A 143 -4.47 4.62 -8.33
CA GLU A 143 -5.41 5.74 -8.42
C GLU A 143 -6.83 5.34 -8.86
N ASN A 144 -7.03 4.09 -9.30
CA ASN A 144 -8.37 3.52 -9.54
C ASN A 144 -9.17 3.41 -8.23
N ILE A 145 -8.49 3.28 -7.10
CA ILE A 145 -9.08 3.48 -5.78
C ILE A 145 -9.06 4.99 -5.51
N GLU A 146 -10.22 5.56 -5.21
CA GLU A 146 -10.31 6.98 -4.90
C GLU A 146 -9.85 7.25 -3.47
N TYR A 147 -10.33 6.45 -2.53
CA TYR A 147 -9.96 6.43 -1.11
C TYR A 147 -10.45 5.13 -0.46
N PHE A 148 -10.11 4.93 0.79
CA PHE A 148 -10.75 3.93 1.64
C PHE A 148 -11.70 4.62 2.62
N LYS A 149 -12.79 3.93 2.97
CA LYS A 149 -13.75 4.40 3.97
C LYS A 149 -14.00 3.37 5.06
N PRO A 150 -14.40 3.79 6.28
CA PRO A 150 -14.77 2.87 7.34
C PRO A 150 -15.90 1.93 6.93
N THR A 151 -15.82 0.67 7.36
CA THR A 151 -16.91 -0.30 7.18
C THR A 151 -17.99 -0.18 8.25
N GLY A 152 -17.70 0.51 9.37
CA GLY A 152 -18.57 0.56 10.55
C GLY A 152 -18.41 -0.62 11.51
N GLU A 153 -17.52 -1.56 11.21
CA GLU A 153 -17.16 -2.65 12.12
C GLU A 153 -16.37 -2.14 13.33
N SER A 154 -16.35 -2.94 14.42
CA SER A 154 -15.52 -2.65 15.59
C SER A 154 -14.03 -2.67 15.25
N LEU A 155 -13.24 -1.92 16.02
CA LEU A 155 -11.79 -1.89 15.86
C LEU A 155 -11.18 -3.28 16.07
N VAL A 156 -10.23 -3.63 15.20
CA VAL A 156 -9.44 -4.86 15.32
C VAL A 156 -8.26 -4.62 16.24
N ASP A 157 -8.01 -5.55 17.13
CA ASP A 157 -6.79 -5.55 17.94
C ASP A 157 -5.58 -5.87 17.05
N ILE A 158 -4.61 -4.97 17.03
CA ILE A 158 -3.45 -5.06 16.13
C ILE A 158 -2.51 -6.21 16.52
N ASP A 159 -2.38 -6.51 17.79
CA ASP A 159 -1.53 -7.63 18.25
C ASP A 159 -2.14 -8.96 17.81
N ILE A 160 -3.46 -9.10 17.91
CA ILE A 160 -4.19 -10.27 17.41
C ILE A 160 -4.06 -10.37 15.89
N LEU A 161 -4.23 -9.25 15.16
CA LEU A 161 -4.08 -9.21 13.71
C LEU A 161 -2.69 -9.66 13.28
N GLN A 162 -1.65 -9.16 13.93
CA GLN A 162 -0.26 -9.52 13.64
C GLN A 162 0.00 -11.02 13.87
N GLN A 163 -0.50 -11.58 14.97
CA GLN A 163 -0.38 -13.02 15.23
C GLN A 163 -1.09 -13.86 14.17
N GLN A 164 -2.28 -13.43 13.72
CA GLN A 164 -3.02 -14.11 12.66
C GLN A 164 -2.27 -14.07 11.32
N CYS A 165 -1.66 -12.94 10.96
CA CYS A 165 -0.85 -12.81 9.76
C CYS A 165 0.36 -13.74 9.80
N LEU A 166 1.09 -13.78 10.92
CA LEU A 166 2.24 -14.67 11.10
C LEU A 166 1.83 -16.16 10.99
N ALA A 167 0.74 -16.56 11.63
CA ALA A 167 0.24 -17.93 11.55
C ALA A 167 -0.16 -18.33 10.12
N LYS A 168 -0.84 -17.45 9.40
CA LYS A 168 -1.20 -17.67 7.99
C LYS A 168 0.03 -17.73 7.07
N ALA A 169 1.03 -16.89 7.31
CA ALA A 169 2.27 -16.93 6.55
C ALA A 169 3.00 -18.27 6.74
N GLU A 170 3.11 -18.76 7.99
CA GLU A 170 3.76 -20.05 8.24
C GLU A 170 2.99 -21.21 7.59
N GLN A 171 1.66 -21.24 7.65
CA GLN A 171 0.84 -22.24 6.96
C GLN A 171 1.08 -22.23 5.43
N ARG A 172 1.13 -21.04 4.81
CA ARG A 172 1.40 -20.91 3.35
C ARG A 172 2.80 -21.38 3.00
N LYS A 173 3.78 -21.10 3.85
CA LYS A 173 5.18 -21.53 3.67
C LYS A 173 5.31 -23.05 3.74
N GLU A 174 4.61 -23.71 4.69
CA GLU A 174 4.59 -25.17 4.79
C GLU A 174 3.92 -25.80 3.57
N ALA A 175 2.78 -25.26 3.13
CA ALA A 175 2.08 -25.71 1.94
C ALA A 175 2.94 -25.59 0.67
N ALA A 176 3.73 -24.53 0.53
CA ALA A 176 4.64 -24.33 -0.60
C ALA A 176 5.77 -25.37 -0.63
N LYS A 177 6.28 -25.80 0.53
CA LYS A 177 7.31 -26.87 0.61
C LYS A 177 6.76 -28.24 0.22
N GLY A 178 5.55 -28.57 0.69
CA GLY A 178 4.91 -29.86 0.39
C GLY A 178 4.51 -30.05 -1.08
N GLY A 179 4.38 -28.97 -1.85
CA GLY A 179 4.09 -29.02 -3.28
C GLY A 179 5.32 -29.15 -4.19
N GLN A 180 6.54 -29.05 -3.64
CA GLN A 180 7.80 -29.25 -4.41
C GLN A 180 8.29 -30.71 -4.40
N ASP A 181 7.77 -31.52 -3.50
CA ASP A 181 8.17 -32.94 -3.32
C ASP A 181 7.20 -33.93 -4.02
N ALA A 182 6.24 -33.43 -4.80
CA ALA A 182 5.27 -34.21 -5.56
C ALA A 182 5.41 -34.00 -7.05
#